data_6096b8d9be526acb6febc1782899f8d7
#
_entry.id   6096b8d9be526acb6febc1782899f8d7
#
_cell.length_a   1.000
_cell.length_b   1.000
_cell.length_c   1.000
_cell.angle_alpha   90.00
_cell.angle_beta   90.00
_cell.angle_gamma   90.00
#
_symmetry.space_group_name_H-M   'P 1'
#
loop_
_entity.id
_entity.type
_entity.pdbx_description
1 polymer ?
#
loop_
_entity_poly.entity_id
_entity_poly.type
_entity_poly.pdbx_seq_one_letter_code
_entity_poly.pdbx_strand_id
1 'polypeptide(L)'
;MEGGMDFLNCLDPDMSVQILMYLKDPSDLVRVSSVSRSWRDFVIANGLFKQLCLRMFPQLSRVAHVMELNKCGAKEPIEVGSSYSMEWESLARDHRVYATLARVCTSFHPENCISKAISASSTDNYPDESIENTLQSADIVPLPQTAFYWSSKGQKNPAVPETLIYKLKSDFCVITEINICPFEAFFQPGSPIYSAKSVQFRMGHPKSPNDLGCRLMGDPLPSADDTFIWTYTSPEFPMAQENCLQKFTLPEPVLCIGGILQIELLGRVQTQEVDSLFYICISYVQVMGHSLSPALCVEILEPSGTFVLKKDMQGKFHTQPGLPENEAREIPNDQWQRRIRYLQYFVDILRGNANVVEIEEYESGEEEDEAEEEYPL
;
A
#
# COMPACT_ATOMS: atom_id res chain seq x y z
N MET A 1 39.60 -30.55 25.72
CA MET A 1 38.63 -29.59 25.16
C MET A 1 37.49 -29.55 26.15
N GLU A 2 37.45 -28.52 26.97
CA GLU A 2 36.32 -28.29 27.88
C GLU A 2 35.08 -28.01 26.98
N GLY A 3 34.12 -28.93 27.02
CA GLY A 3 32.85 -28.76 26.34
C GLY A 3 32.14 -27.55 26.95
N GLY A 4 32.04 -26.46 26.19
CA GLY A 4 31.30 -25.30 26.62
C GLY A 4 29.91 -25.73 27.06
N MET A 5 29.49 -25.26 28.24
CA MET A 5 28.18 -25.58 28.81
C MET A 5 27.07 -24.98 27.95
N ASP A 6 26.26 -25.84 27.30
CA ASP A 6 25.12 -25.41 26.48
C ASP A 6 23.99 -24.98 27.41
N PHE A 7 23.66 -23.70 27.42
CA PHE A 7 22.66 -23.14 28.33
C PHE A 7 21.26 -23.73 28.14
N LEU A 8 20.89 -24.15 26.91
CA LEU A 8 19.60 -24.81 26.66
C LEU A 8 19.46 -26.13 27.42
N ASN A 9 20.59 -26.78 27.73
CA ASN A 9 20.62 -28.03 28.55
C ASN A 9 20.66 -27.74 30.05
N CYS A 10 20.98 -26.50 30.44
CA CYS A 10 21.17 -26.12 31.84
C CYS A 10 20.00 -25.37 32.45
N LEU A 11 19.20 -24.68 31.60
CA LEU A 11 18.07 -23.89 32.03
C LEU A 11 16.76 -24.64 31.78
N ASP A 12 15.75 -24.24 32.54
CA ASP A 12 14.39 -24.63 32.26
C ASP A 12 13.97 -24.14 30.85
N PRO A 13 13.21 -24.94 30.04
CA PRO A 13 12.77 -24.56 28.71
C PRO A 13 12.07 -23.20 28.66
N ASP A 14 11.23 -22.90 29.66
CA ASP A 14 10.52 -21.62 29.71
C ASP A 14 11.47 -20.43 29.86
N MET A 15 12.52 -20.59 30.70
CA MET A 15 13.54 -19.56 30.84
C MET A 15 14.36 -19.38 29.56
N SER A 16 14.65 -20.46 28.86
CA SER A 16 15.36 -20.42 27.58
C SER A 16 14.52 -19.72 26.50
N VAL A 17 13.20 -19.98 26.42
CA VAL A 17 12.27 -19.27 25.56
C VAL A 17 12.26 -17.79 25.90
N GLN A 18 12.14 -17.41 27.18
CA GLN A 18 12.15 -16.00 27.58
C GLN A 18 13.43 -15.29 27.15
N ILE A 19 14.60 -15.90 27.36
CA ILE A 19 15.87 -15.33 26.93
C ILE A 19 15.92 -15.13 25.43
N LEU A 20 15.53 -16.12 24.63
CA LEU A 20 15.54 -16.02 23.17
C LEU A 20 14.50 -15.03 22.64
N MET A 21 13.41 -14.82 23.35
CA MET A 21 12.39 -13.84 22.99
C MET A 21 12.81 -12.38 23.27
N TYR A 22 13.92 -12.11 23.95
CA TYR A 22 14.54 -10.77 23.98
C TYR A 22 15.17 -10.38 22.64
N LEU A 23 15.48 -11.36 21.78
CA LEU A 23 15.94 -11.10 20.42
C LEU A 23 14.79 -10.48 19.62
N LYS A 24 15.02 -9.27 19.09
CA LYS A 24 14.02 -8.53 18.31
C LYS A 24 14.23 -8.69 16.80
N ASP A 25 15.48 -8.94 16.40
CA ASP A 25 15.85 -9.12 15.01
C ASP A 25 15.63 -10.58 14.58
N PRO A 26 14.83 -10.86 13.54
CA PRO A 26 14.69 -12.20 12.98
C PRO A 26 16.03 -12.86 12.63
N SER A 27 17.03 -12.07 12.21
CA SER A 27 18.38 -12.58 11.88
C SER A 27 19.06 -13.23 13.06
N ASP A 28 18.80 -12.76 14.27
CA ASP A 28 19.38 -13.37 15.48
C ASP A 28 18.76 -14.73 15.76
N LEU A 29 17.46 -14.92 15.56
CA LEU A 29 16.81 -16.23 15.66
C LEU A 29 17.31 -17.20 14.58
N VAL A 30 17.67 -16.72 13.39
CA VAL A 30 18.33 -17.55 12.36
C VAL A 30 19.70 -17.99 12.84
N ARG A 31 20.50 -17.09 13.44
CA ARG A 31 21.82 -17.41 14.01
C ARG A 31 21.68 -18.45 15.12
N VAL A 32 20.72 -18.25 16.03
CA VAL A 32 20.36 -19.21 17.08
C VAL A 32 20.07 -20.60 16.49
N SER A 33 19.23 -20.69 15.50
CA SER A 33 18.87 -21.94 14.80
C SER A 33 20.06 -22.59 14.09
N SER A 34 21.13 -21.84 13.85
CA SER A 34 22.35 -22.32 13.17
C SER A 34 23.40 -22.87 14.11
N VAL A 35 23.25 -22.71 15.43
CA VAL A 35 24.23 -23.16 16.44
C VAL A 35 24.37 -24.68 16.45
N SER A 36 23.26 -25.40 16.52
CA SER A 36 23.21 -26.86 16.46
C SER A 36 21.85 -27.38 16.04
N ARG A 37 21.73 -28.69 15.81
CA ARG A 37 20.44 -29.35 15.58
C ARG A 37 19.51 -29.18 16.77
N SER A 38 19.99 -29.39 17.98
CA SER A 38 19.20 -29.25 19.21
C SER A 38 18.64 -27.83 19.36
N TRP A 39 19.43 -26.80 19.06
CA TRP A 39 18.99 -25.41 19.10
C TRP A 39 17.91 -25.11 18.03
N ARG A 40 18.08 -25.64 16.82
CA ARG A 40 17.09 -25.56 15.79
C ARG A 40 15.76 -26.20 16.18
N ASP A 41 15.87 -27.45 16.73
CA ASP A 41 14.68 -28.19 17.15
C ASP A 41 13.97 -27.47 18.31
N PHE A 42 14.74 -26.85 19.21
CA PHE A 42 14.19 -26.00 20.28
C PHE A 42 13.42 -24.80 19.72
N VAL A 43 13.98 -24.08 18.74
CA VAL A 43 13.32 -22.92 18.09
C VAL A 43 12.04 -23.35 17.39
N ILE A 44 12.03 -24.51 16.72
CA ILE A 44 10.87 -25.06 16.02
C ILE A 44 9.81 -25.49 17.03
N ALA A 45 10.16 -26.31 18.00
CA ALA A 45 9.25 -26.87 19.00
C ALA A 45 8.52 -25.79 19.81
N ASN A 46 9.20 -24.69 20.10
CA ASN A 46 8.63 -23.56 20.85
C ASN A 46 8.05 -22.46 19.95
N GLY A 47 8.04 -22.62 18.62
CA GLY A 47 7.43 -21.69 17.68
C GLY A 47 7.95 -20.26 17.78
N LEU A 48 9.26 -20.04 18.01
CA LEU A 48 9.81 -18.72 18.34
C LEU A 48 9.62 -17.71 17.21
N PHE A 49 9.70 -18.11 15.93
CA PHE A 49 9.39 -17.20 14.82
C PHE A 49 7.91 -16.78 14.78
N LYS A 50 6.99 -17.68 15.11
CA LYS A 50 5.57 -17.35 15.24
C LYS A 50 5.34 -16.32 16.35
N GLN A 51 5.94 -16.54 17.52
CA GLN A 51 5.85 -15.61 18.65
C GLN A 51 6.46 -14.25 18.30
N LEU A 52 7.60 -14.22 17.61
CA LEU A 52 8.23 -12.99 17.13
C LEU A 52 7.29 -12.22 16.17
N CYS A 53 6.74 -12.91 15.16
CA CYS A 53 5.82 -12.30 14.21
C CYS A 53 4.54 -11.79 14.86
N LEU A 54 3.94 -12.52 15.80
CA LEU A 54 2.77 -12.10 16.56
C LEU A 54 3.04 -10.84 17.41
N ARG A 55 4.25 -10.69 17.91
CA ARG A 55 4.67 -9.48 18.64
C ARG A 55 4.86 -8.28 17.71
N MET A 56 5.39 -8.51 16.50
CA MET A 56 5.58 -7.48 15.48
C MET A 56 4.24 -7.07 14.84
N PHE A 57 3.36 -8.02 14.63
CA PHE A 57 2.09 -7.85 13.93
C PHE A 57 0.95 -8.57 14.67
N PRO A 58 0.26 -7.88 15.59
CA PRO A 58 -0.86 -8.47 16.35
C PRO A 58 -1.99 -9.02 15.47
N GLN A 59 -2.14 -8.50 14.24
CA GLN A 59 -3.12 -8.96 13.26
C GLN A 59 -2.98 -10.45 12.91
N LEU A 60 -1.77 -11.02 13.07
CA LEU A 60 -1.49 -12.44 12.86
C LEU A 60 -2.18 -13.37 13.87
N SER A 61 -2.72 -12.84 14.96
CA SER A 61 -3.55 -13.62 15.89
C SER A 61 -4.82 -14.20 15.23
N ARG A 62 -5.23 -13.65 14.08
CA ARG A 62 -6.36 -14.13 13.28
C ARG A 62 -5.99 -15.22 12.27
N VAL A 63 -4.72 -15.67 12.20
CA VAL A 63 -4.32 -16.80 11.35
C VAL A 63 -4.95 -18.09 11.87
N ALA A 64 -5.83 -18.68 11.05
CA ALA A 64 -6.47 -19.96 11.37
C ALA A 64 -5.47 -21.12 11.26
N HIS A 65 -4.73 -21.15 10.16
CA HIS A 65 -3.63 -22.10 9.91
C HIS A 65 -2.71 -21.59 8.80
N VAL A 66 -1.56 -22.23 8.66
CA VAL A 66 -0.60 -21.94 7.59
C VAL A 66 -0.53 -23.05 6.57
N MET A 67 -0.21 -22.71 5.31
CA MET A 67 -0.06 -23.66 4.21
C MET A 67 1.20 -23.38 3.41
N GLU A 68 1.80 -24.41 2.85
CA GLU A 68 2.86 -24.31 1.85
C GLU A 68 2.29 -24.73 0.49
N LEU A 69 2.41 -23.86 -0.52
CA LEU A 69 1.89 -24.10 -1.86
C LEU A 69 2.98 -24.77 -2.71
N ASN A 70 2.73 -26.03 -3.13
CA ASN A 70 3.55 -26.72 -4.12
C ASN A 70 2.92 -26.57 -5.51
N LYS A 71 3.71 -26.33 -6.56
CA LYS A 71 3.21 -26.19 -7.94
C LYS A 71 2.59 -27.46 -8.53
N CYS A 72 2.88 -28.63 -7.98
CA CYS A 72 2.15 -29.83 -8.30
C CYS A 72 0.86 -29.85 -7.48
N GLY A 73 -0.28 -29.69 -8.13
CA GLY A 73 -1.62 -29.80 -7.51
C GLY A 73 -1.93 -31.20 -6.94
N ALA A 74 -0.92 -31.96 -6.56
CA ALA A 74 -1.03 -33.15 -5.77
C ALA A 74 -1.25 -32.71 -4.31
N LYS A 75 -2.47 -32.93 -3.81
CA LYS A 75 -2.67 -33.13 -2.37
C LYS A 75 -1.54 -34.05 -1.91
N GLU A 76 -0.72 -33.58 -0.95
CA GLU A 76 0.27 -34.48 -0.36
C GLU A 76 -0.40 -35.82 -0.03
N PRO A 77 0.19 -36.96 -0.39
CA PRO A 77 -0.34 -38.24 0.05
C PRO A 77 -0.35 -38.17 1.57
N ILE A 78 -1.50 -38.47 2.15
CA ILE A 78 -1.67 -38.67 3.59
C ILE A 78 -0.84 -39.91 3.89
N GLU A 79 0.47 -39.74 4.12
CA GLU A 79 1.26 -40.80 4.72
C GLU A 79 0.69 -41.02 6.11
N VAL A 80 0.27 -42.23 6.37
CA VAL A 80 -0.17 -42.70 7.67
C VAL A 80 1.06 -42.79 8.57
N GLY A 81 1.60 -41.61 8.94
CA GLY A 81 2.66 -41.46 9.90
C GLY A 81 2.13 -41.58 11.34
N SER A 82 3.00 -41.90 12.27
CA SER A 82 2.66 -41.85 13.68
C SER A 82 2.21 -40.43 14.07
N SER A 83 1.28 -40.28 15.01
CA SER A 83 0.74 -38.99 15.47
C SER A 83 1.85 -37.97 15.80
N TYR A 84 2.95 -38.39 16.37
CA TYR A 84 4.11 -37.58 16.69
C TYR A 84 4.82 -37.01 15.45
N SER A 85 4.91 -37.79 14.37
CA SER A 85 5.50 -37.33 13.10
C SER A 85 4.63 -36.21 12.46
N MET A 86 3.31 -36.31 12.55
CA MET A 86 2.39 -35.30 12.01
C MET A 86 2.44 -33.99 12.80
N GLU A 87 2.56 -34.06 14.12
CA GLU A 87 2.66 -32.88 14.98
C GLU A 87 3.97 -32.12 14.72
N TRP A 88 5.09 -32.83 14.65
CA TRP A 88 6.39 -32.22 14.31
C TRP A 88 6.39 -31.54 12.93
N GLU A 89 5.81 -32.18 11.92
CA GLU A 89 5.72 -31.61 10.58
C GLU A 89 4.86 -30.34 10.57
N SER A 90 3.80 -30.28 11.36
CA SER A 90 3.00 -29.06 11.54
C SER A 90 3.81 -27.93 12.14
N LEU A 91 4.57 -28.20 13.22
CA LEU A 91 5.47 -27.20 13.85
C LEU A 91 6.57 -26.74 12.89
N ALA A 92 7.15 -27.66 12.13
CA ALA A 92 8.17 -27.34 11.14
C ALA A 92 7.62 -26.48 10.00
N ARG A 93 6.36 -26.71 9.55
CA ARG A 93 5.66 -25.89 8.58
C ARG A 93 5.42 -24.47 9.10
N ASP A 94 4.86 -24.36 10.30
CA ASP A 94 4.67 -23.07 10.97
C ASP A 94 5.98 -22.31 11.03
N HIS A 95 7.06 -22.95 11.47
CA HIS A 95 8.39 -22.35 11.54
C HIS A 95 8.85 -21.81 10.18
N ARG A 96 8.73 -22.61 9.09
CA ARG A 96 9.18 -22.19 7.75
C ARG A 96 8.39 -20.99 7.24
N VAL A 97 7.07 -20.94 7.48
CA VAL A 97 6.21 -19.84 7.03
C VAL A 97 6.50 -18.56 7.82
N TYR A 98 6.54 -18.65 9.16
CA TYR A 98 6.78 -17.45 9.99
C TYR A 98 8.24 -16.95 9.89
N ALA A 99 9.22 -17.83 9.71
CA ALA A 99 10.58 -17.42 9.43
C ALA A 99 10.70 -16.70 8.07
N THR A 100 9.93 -17.13 7.06
CA THR A 100 9.84 -16.42 5.78
C THR A 100 9.20 -15.04 5.95
N LEU A 101 8.09 -14.96 6.67
CA LEU A 101 7.40 -13.69 6.95
C LEU A 101 8.36 -12.72 7.68
N ALA A 102 8.99 -13.14 8.76
CA ALA A 102 9.91 -12.31 9.52
C ALA A 102 11.06 -11.78 8.66
N ARG A 103 11.63 -12.62 7.79
CA ARG A 103 12.69 -12.22 6.86
C ARG A 103 12.21 -11.22 5.82
N VAL A 104 11.05 -11.47 5.20
CA VAL A 104 10.50 -10.58 4.17
C VAL A 104 10.21 -9.21 4.76
N CYS A 105 9.64 -9.14 5.96
CA CYS A 105 9.32 -7.87 6.63
C CYS A 105 10.55 -7.01 6.97
N THR A 106 11.74 -7.60 7.05
CA THR A 106 12.98 -6.88 7.45
C THR A 106 13.94 -6.62 6.29
N SER A 107 13.69 -7.18 5.10
CA SER A 107 14.69 -7.21 4.01
C SER A 107 14.40 -6.25 2.86
N PHE A 108 13.29 -5.48 2.87
CA PHE A 108 12.88 -4.67 1.73
C PHE A 108 12.92 -3.17 2.01
N HIS A 109 13.22 -2.41 0.94
CA HIS A 109 13.05 -0.96 0.95
C HIS A 109 11.57 -0.63 0.73
N PRO A 110 11.02 0.36 1.45
CA PRO A 110 9.66 0.80 1.24
C PRO A 110 9.45 1.33 -0.19
N GLU A 111 8.35 0.92 -0.83
CA GLU A 111 7.89 1.41 -2.12
C GLU A 111 6.46 1.92 -2.04
N ASN A 112 6.00 2.64 -3.06
CA ASN A 112 4.58 3.02 -3.13
C ASN A 112 3.72 1.77 -3.39
N CYS A 113 2.86 1.45 -2.43
CA CYS A 113 2.01 0.26 -2.44
C CYS A 113 0.63 0.49 -3.08
N ILE A 114 0.25 1.70 -3.50
CA ILE A 114 -1.06 1.93 -4.14
C ILE A 114 -1.06 1.32 -5.55
N SER A 115 -2.14 0.60 -5.88
CA SER A 115 -2.40 0.07 -7.21
C SER A 115 -3.39 0.95 -7.98
N LYS A 116 -4.54 1.26 -7.36
CA LYS A 116 -5.60 2.08 -7.97
C LYS A 116 -6.49 2.73 -6.93
N ALA A 117 -7.17 3.79 -7.32
CA ALA A 117 -8.29 4.35 -6.56
C ALA A 117 -9.53 3.44 -6.70
N ILE A 118 -10.38 3.43 -5.67
CA ILE A 118 -11.66 2.70 -5.68
C ILE A 118 -12.80 3.69 -5.66
N SER A 119 -12.82 4.59 -4.68
CA SER A 119 -13.90 5.55 -4.50
C SER A 119 -13.53 6.70 -3.57
N ALA A 120 -14.26 7.81 -3.72
CA ALA A 120 -14.31 8.91 -2.77
C ALA A 120 -15.75 9.05 -2.24
N SER A 121 -15.91 9.54 -1.00
CA SER A 121 -17.24 9.80 -0.41
C SER A 121 -18.03 10.85 -1.17
N SER A 122 -17.34 11.81 -1.76
CA SER A 122 -17.90 12.80 -2.67
C SER A 122 -16.86 13.24 -3.71
N THR A 123 -17.31 13.78 -4.84
CA THR A 123 -16.47 14.43 -5.86
C THR A 123 -17.27 15.59 -6.43
N ASP A 124 -16.66 16.77 -6.53
CA ASP A 124 -17.35 17.96 -7.00
C ASP A 124 -17.59 17.90 -8.52
N ASN A 125 -16.57 18.09 -9.32
CA ASN A 125 -16.68 18.07 -10.78
C ASN A 125 -16.25 16.71 -11.34
N TYR A 126 -17.12 15.70 -11.19
CA TYR A 126 -16.83 14.38 -11.76
C TYR A 126 -17.04 14.39 -13.30
N PRO A 127 -16.16 13.76 -14.10
CA PRO A 127 -14.97 12.98 -13.70
C PRO A 127 -13.68 13.78 -13.51
N ASP A 128 -13.66 15.08 -13.82
CA ASP A 128 -12.43 15.87 -13.95
C ASP A 128 -11.64 15.98 -12.64
N GLU A 129 -12.32 16.13 -11.51
CA GLU A 129 -11.70 16.23 -10.16
C GLU A 129 -11.81 14.92 -9.37
N SER A 130 -11.61 13.80 -10.05
CA SER A 130 -11.80 12.48 -9.45
C SER A 130 -10.62 12.03 -8.59
N ILE A 131 -10.85 11.01 -7.75
CA ILE A 131 -9.84 10.43 -6.85
C ILE A 131 -8.63 9.87 -7.63
N GLU A 132 -8.80 9.44 -8.87
CA GLU A 132 -7.73 8.93 -9.73
C GLU A 132 -6.60 9.95 -9.92
N ASN A 133 -6.93 11.24 -9.90
CA ASN A 133 -5.95 12.34 -10.03
C ASN A 133 -4.92 12.33 -8.89
N THR A 134 -5.30 11.82 -7.70
CA THR A 134 -4.40 11.76 -6.55
C THR A 134 -3.27 10.73 -6.70
N LEU A 135 -3.32 9.88 -7.73
CA LEU A 135 -2.31 8.86 -8.01
C LEU A 135 -1.22 9.33 -8.97
N GLN A 136 -1.43 10.48 -9.61
CA GLN A 136 -0.48 11.03 -10.56
C GLN A 136 0.57 11.85 -9.80
N SER A 137 1.84 11.44 -9.96
CA SER A 137 2.94 12.23 -9.40
C SER A 137 2.92 13.64 -9.97
N ALA A 138 3.24 14.63 -9.13
CA ALA A 138 3.38 16.02 -9.56
C ALA A 138 4.42 16.24 -10.68
N ASP A 139 5.23 15.21 -10.97
CA ASP A 139 6.23 15.22 -12.05
C ASP A 139 5.62 14.99 -13.45
N ILE A 140 4.37 14.54 -13.53
CA ILE A 140 3.64 14.39 -14.79
C ILE A 140 3.01 15.73 -15.11
N VAL A 141 3.42 16.34 -16.21
CA VAL A 141 2.81 17.59 -16.71
C VAL A 141 1.37 17.28 -17.12
N PRO A 142 0.35 17.86 -16.44
CA PRO A 142 -1.04 17.62 -16.81
C PRO A 142 -1.31 18.14 -18.22
N LEU A 143 -2.16 17.43 -18.97
CA LEU A 143 -2.72 17.98 -20.21
C LEU A 143 -3.53 19.25 -19.89
N PRO A 144 -3.61 20.23 -20.80
CA PRO A 144 -4.20 21.55 -20.55
C PRO A 144 -5.63 21.58 -20.02
N GLN A 145 -6.35 20.47 -20.03
CA GLN A 145 -7.77 20.38 -19.72
C GLN A 145 -8.11 19.44 -18.57
N THR A 146 -7.11 18.83 -17.90
CA THR A 146 -7.37 17.88 -16.81
C THR A 146 -7.00 18.47 -15.46
N ALA A 147 -7.91 18.39 -14.50
CA ALA A 147 -7.59 18.65 -13.10
C ALA A 147 -6.54 17.63 -12.61
N PHE A 148 -5.59 18.09 -11.81
CA PHE A 148 -4.54 17.25 -11.22
C PHE A 148 -4.70 17.12 -9.70
N TYR A 149 -5.95 17.17 -9.25
CA TYR A 149 -6.33 17.02 -7.85
C TYR A 149 -7.73 16.38 -7.77
N TRP A 150 -8.04 15.82 -6.64
CA TRP A 150 -9.38 15.47 -6.24
C TRP A 150 -9.99 16.60 -5.40
N SER A 151 -11.26 16.92 -5.63
CA SER A 151 -12.04 17.85 -4.83
C SER A 151 -13.29 17.19 -4.26
N SER A 152 -13.52 17.40 -2.97
CA SER A 152 -14.79 17.03 -2.33
C SER A 152 -15.92 17.95 -2.79
N LYS A 153 -17.17 17.54 -2.63
CA LYS A 153 -18.31 18.47 -2.72
C LYS A 153 -18.26 19.50 -1.60
N GLY A 154 -18.72 20.70 -1.91
CA GLY A 154 -18.85 21.79 -0.93
C GLY A 154 -19.83 21.44 0.19
N GLN A 155 -19.49 21.81 1.43
CA GLN A 155 -20.29 21.56 2.62
C GLN A 155 -20.41 22.82 3.47
N LYS A 156 -21.63 23.08 4.01
CA LYS A 156 -21.85 24.18 4.97
C LYS A 156 -21.26 23.83 6.35
N ASN A 157 -21.33 22.57 6.74
CA ASN A 157 -20.81 22.10 8.01
C ASN A 157 -19.36 21.60 7.84
N PRO A 158 -18.37 22.28 8.44
CA PRO A 158 -16.97 21.87 8.32
C PRO A 158 -16.64 20.52 9.01
N ALA A 159 -17.53 20.02 9.85
CA ALA A 159 -17.32 18.75 10.56
C ALA A 159 -17.66 17.51 9.74
N VAL A 160 -18.26 17.67 8.54
CA VAL A 160 -18.56 16.52 7.67
C VAL A 160 -17.26 15.96 7.12
N PRO A 161 -16.91 14.69 7.44
CA PRO A 161 -15.70 14.07 6.95
C PRO A 161 -15.78 13.70 5.48
N GLU A 162 -14.60 13.48 4.87
CA GLU A 162 -14.49 12.86 3.55
C GLU A 162 -13.64 11.60 3.63
N THR A 163 -13.92 10.66 2.76
CA THR A 163 -13.16 9.40 2.70
C THR A 163 -12.66 9.11 1.29
N LEU A 164 -11.41 8.67 1.20
CA LEU A 164 -10.78 8.19 -0.03
C LEU A 164 -10.41 6.73 0.16
N ILE A 165 -10.79 5.86 -0.78
CA ILE A 165 -10.54 4.41 -0.70
C ILE A 165 -9.67 3.97 -1.86
N TYR A 166 -8.60 3.24 -1.51
CA TYR A 166 -7.60 2.75 -2.45
C TYR A 166 -7.42 1.24 -2.34
N LYS A 167 -7.09 0.61 -3.49
CA LYS A 167 -6.59 -0.77 -3.56
C LYS A 167 -5.08 -0.74 -3.56
N LEU A 168 -4.48 -1.58 -2.71
CA LEU A 168 -3.05 -1.80 -2.69
C LEU A 168 -2.61 -2.81 -3.75
N LYS A 169 -1.32 -2.83 -4.09
CA LYS A 169 -0.71 -3.73 -5.10
C LYS A 169 -0.87 -5.21 -4.76
N SER A 170 -1.00 -5.52 -3.50
CA SER A 170 -1.19 -6.88 -3.00
C SER A 170 -2.21 -6.91 -1.86
N ASP A 171 -2.89 -8.04 -1.70
CA ASP A 171 -3.79 -8.30 -0.58
C ASP A 171 -3.04 -8.52 0.75
N PHE A 172 -1.73 -8.59 0.69
CA PHE A 172 -0.87 -8.79 1.85
C PHE A 172 0.36 -7.88 1.77
N CYS A 173 0.34 -6.78 2.53
CA CYS A 173 1.35 -5.72 2.52
C CYS A 173 1.72 -5.33 3.95
N VAL A 174 2.97 -4.89 4.14
CA VAL A 174 3.39 -4.13 5.32
C VAL A 174 3.41 -2.66 4.97
N ILE A 175 2.68 -1.84 5.71
CA ILE A 175 2.59 -0.39 5.52
C ILE A 175 3.26 0.31 6.69
N THR A 176 4.10 1.29 6.39
CA THR A 176 4.87 2.05 7.39
C THR A 176 4.50 3.52 7.44
N GLU A 177 4.12 4.10 6.30
CA GLU A 177 3.89 5.53 6.16
C GLU A 177 2.84 5.80 5.09
N ILE A 178 1.98 6.80 5.30
CA ILE A 178 1.08 7.34 4.29
C ILE A 178 1.42 8.82 4.08
N ASN A 179 1.55 9.25 2.83
CA ASN A 179 1.91 10.60 2.47
C ASN A 179 0.77 11.25 1.70
N ILE A 180 0.40 12.47 2.07
CA ILE A 180 -0.70 13.21 1.45
C ILE A 180 -0.23 14.63 1.16
N CYS A 181 -0.52 15.12 -0.04
CA CYS A 181 -0.31 16.50 -0.43
C CYS A 181 -1.65 17.21 -0.62
N PRO A 182 -2.01 18.19 0.21
CA PRO A 182 -3.15 19.05 -0.04
C PRO A 182 -2.95 19.87 -1.31
N PHE A 183 -4.05 20.31 -1.91
CA PHE A 183 -4.01 21.12 -3.11
C PHE A 183 -4.07 22.62 -2.79
N GLU A 184 -3.20 23.41 -3.42
CA GLU A 184 -3.22 24.86 -3.42
C GLU A 184 -3.90 25.37 -4.69
N ALA A 185 -5.02 26.08 -4.54
CA ALA A 185 -5.76 26.66 -5.65
C ALA A 185 -5.12 27.98 -6.13
N PHE A 186 -3.98 27.90 -6.80
CA PHE A 186 -3.21 29.03 -7.29
C PHE A 186 -3.97 29.91 -8.28
N PHE A 187 -5.07 29.42 -8.86
CA PHE A 187 -5.96 30.16 -9.74
C PHE A 187 -7.02 30.96 -8.99
N GLN A 188 -7.14 30.80 -7.66
CA GLN A 188 -8.03 31.58 -6.82
C GLN A 188 -7.31 32.73 -6.13
N PRO A 189 -7.99 33.87 -5.82
CA PRO A 189 -7.39 34.94 -5.05
C PRO A 189 -6.80 34.46 -3.73
N GLY A 190 -5.57 34.83 -3.44
CA GLY A 190 -4.87 34.44 -2.20
C GLY A 190 -4.36 33.00 -2.18
N SER A 191 -4.48 32.24 -3.28
CA SER A 191 -3.97 30.86 -3.42
C SER A 191 -4.34 29.98 -2.22
N PRO A 192 -5.63 29.80 -1.88
CA PRO A 192 -6.05 29.05 -0.70
C PRO A 192 -5.65 27.57 -0.80
N ILE A 193 -5.24 26.99 0.35
CA ILE A 193 -4.92 25.58 0.46
C ILE A 193 -6.12 24.86 1.09
N TYR A 194 -6.72 23.95 0.33
CA TYR A 194 -7.88 23.17 0.77
C TYR A 194 -7.46 21.87 1.45
N SER A 195 -7.17 21.96 2.75
CA SER A 195 -6.73 20.84 3.58
C SER A 195 -7.79 20.41 4.60
N ALA A 196 -7.60 19.24 5.21
CA ALA A 196 -8.32 18.82 6.40
C ALA A 196 -7.59 19.26 7.68
N LYS A 197 -8.26 19.25 8.83
CA LYS A 197 -7.62 19.48 10.14
C LYS A 197 -6.77 18.31 10.57
N SER A 198 -7.26 17.11 10.28
CA SER A 198 -6.62 15.86 10.67
C SER A 198 -6.98 14.75 9.71
N VAL A 199 -6.23 13.66 9.78
CA VAL A 199 -6.41 12.47 8.95
C VAL A 199 -6.31 11.21 9.79
N GLN A 200 -7.12 10.20 9.45
CA GLN A 200 -7.09 8.88 10.04
C GLN A 200 -7.04 7.82 8.94
N PHE A 201 -6.38 6.70 9.21
CA PHE A 201 -6.22 5.61 8.25
C PHE A 201 -6.86 4.34 8.75
N ARG A 202 -7.59 3.66 7.87
CA ARG A 202 -8.18 2.34 8.16
C ARG A 202 -7.73 1.35 7.11
N MET A 203 -7.36 0.15 7.51
CA MET A 203 -6.96 -0.92 6.59
C MET A 203 -7.82 -2.16 6.82
N GLY A 204 -8.11 -2.88 5.73
CA GLY A 204 -8.98 -4.04 5.83
C GLY A 204 -9.19 -4.76 4.51
N HIS A 205 -10.32 -5.43 4.40
CA HIS A 205 -10.70 -6.24 3.24
C HIS A 205 -12.19 -6.07 2.89
N PRO A 206 -12.60 -6.36 1.65
CA PRO A 206 -14.02 -6.37 1.30
C PRO A 206 -14.77 -7.47 2.06
N LYS A 207 -16.06 -7.23 2.36
CA LYS A 207 -16.95 -8.23 2.99
C LYS A 207 -17.22 -9.42 2.07
N SER A 208 -17.26 -9.18 0.76
CA SER A 208 -17.40 -10.21 -0.24
C SER A 208 -16.39 -10.00 -1.37
N PRO A 209 -15.77 -11.08 -1.90
CA PRO A 209 -14.85 -10.99 -3.04
C PRO A 209 -15.45 -10.33 -4.28
N ASN A 210 -16.77 -10.43 -4.46
CA ASN A 210 -17.51 -9.89 -5.61
C ASN A 210 -17.81 -8.39 -5.49
N ASP A 211 -17.67 -7.78 -4.31
CA ASP A 211 -18.03 -6.37 -4.09
C ASP A 211 -17.11 -5.39 -4.83
N LEU A 212 -15.91 -5.82 -5.21
CA LEU A 212 -14.93 -5.00 -5.95
C LEU A 212 -15.04 -5.14 -7.49
N GLY A 213 -15.72 -6.17 -7.99
CA GLY A 213 -15.65 -6.55 -9.41
C GLY A 213 -16.84 -6.15 -10.29
N CYS A 214 -17.98 -5.79 -9.74
CA CYS A 214 -19.25 -5.75 -10.48
C CYS A 214 -20.02 -4.41 -10.42
N ARG A 215 -19.38 -3.28 -10.08
CA ARG A 215 -20.10 -2.01 -10.02
C ARG A 215 -19.90 -1.19 -11.28
N LEU A 216 -20.99 -0.96 -11.98
CA LEU A 216 -21.09 0.04 -13.05
C LEU A 216 -20.93 1.45 -12.44
N MET A 217 -20.14 2.30 -13.08
CA MET A 217 -19.98 3.70 -12.69
C MET A 217 -21.35 4.38 -12.64
N GLY A 218 -21.74 4.86 -11.47
CA GLY A 218 -22.96 5.68 -11.31
C GLY A 218 -23.88 5.35 -10.14
N ASP A 219 -23.75 4.19 -9.52
CA ASP A 219 -24.56 3.86 -8.34
C ASP A 219 -24.04 4.55 -7.07
N PRO A 220 -24.91 5.09 -6.19
CA PRO A 220 -24.50 5.62 -4.91
C PRO A 220 -23.81 4.52 -4.11
N LEU A 221 -22.56 4.76 -3.70
CA LEU A 221 -21.81 3.83 -2.90
C LEU A 221 -22.50 3.62 -1.55
N PRO A 222 -22.76 2.35 -1.12
CA PRO A 222 -23.08 2.09 0.26
C PRO A 222 -21.97 2.61 1.15
N SER A 223 -22.26 2.83 2.42
CA SER A 223 -21.23 3.23 3.38
C SER A 223 -20.01 2.33 3.27
N ALA A 224 -18.81 2.90 3.42
CA ALA A 224 -17.58 2.12 3.43
C ALA A 224 -17.62 0.98 4.46
N ASP A 225 -18.28 1.21 5.60
CA ASP A 225 -18.50 0.22 6.65
C ASP A 225 -19.49 -0.90 6.24
N ASP A 226 -20.34 -0.66 5.23
CA ASP A 226 -21.21 -1.71 4.66
C ASP A 226 -20.47 -2.62 3.67
N THR A 227 -19.43 -2.11 3.03
CA THR A 227 -18.66 -2.81 1.99
C THR A 227 -17.40 -3.49 2.52
N PHE A 228 -16.74 -2.88 3.51
CA PHE A 228 -15.44 -3.35 4.01
C PHE A 228 -15.48 -3.76 5.48
N ILE A 229 -14.56 -4.64 5.84
CA ILE A 229 -14.23 -5.00 7.24
C ILE A 229 -12.87 -4.40 7.56
N TRP A 230 -12.82 -3.53 8.56
CA TRP A 230 -11.60 -2.88 8.98
C TRP A 230 -10.89 -3.70 10.04
N THR A 231 -9.63 -4.03 9.79
CA THR A 231 -8.78 -4.83 10.69
C THR A 231 -7.79 -3.98 11.46
N TYR A 232 -7.58 -2.74 11.00
CA TYR A 232 -6.72 -1.74 11.64
C TYR A 232 -7.32 -0.36 11.49
N THR A 233 -7.18 0.47 12.53
CA THR A 233 -7.49 1.90 12.53
C THR A 233 -6.35 2.63 13.22
N SER A 234 -5.76 3.62 12.56
CA SER A 234 -4.67 4.43 13.11
C SER A 234 -5.16 5.42 14.17
N PRO A 235 -4.25 6.01 14.97
CA PRO A 235 -4.53 7.28 15.61
C PRO A 235 -4.91 8.35 14.58
N GLU A 236 -5.53 9.43 15.05
CA GLU A 236 -5.74 10.63 14.27
C GLU A 236 -4.43 11.44 14.24
N PHE A 237 -4.04 11.89 13.04
CA PHE A 237 -2.85 12.70 12.84
C PHE A 237 -3.25 14.14 12.47
N PRO A 238 -2.66 15.17 13.06
CA PRO A 238 -2.90 16.55 12.64
C PRO A 238 -2.34 16.77 11.22
N MET A 239 -3.09 17.51 10.41
CA MET A 239 -2.73 17.85 9.04
C MET A 239 -2.50 19.36 8.91
N ALA A 240 -1.39 19.76 8.33
CA ALA A 240 -1.06 21.17 8.12
C ALA A 240 -1.77 21.72 6.87
N GLN A 241 -2.01 23.05 6.86
CA GLN A 241 -2.47 23.78 5.68
C GLN A 241 -1.28 24.23 4.84
N GLU A 242 -0.60 23.26 4.25
CA GLU A 242 0.61 23.48 3.47
C GLU A 242 0.55 22.66 2.18
N ASN A 243 0.93 23.28 1.06
CA ASN A 243 1.05 22.60 -0.23
C ASN A 243 2.39 21.87 -0.31
N CYS A 244 2.53 20.85 0.53
CA CYS A 244 3.70 19.97 0.52
C CYS A 244 3.29 18.53 0.84
N LEU A 245 4.14 17.57 0.50
CA LEU A 245 3.92 16.17 0.83
C LEU A 245 4.10 15.96 2.33
N GLN A 246 3.00 15.82 3.04
CA GLN A 246 2.97 15.59 4.49
C GLN A 246 3.07 14.10 4.78
N LYS A 247 4.01 13.73 5.65
CA LYS A 247 4.34 12.35 5.99
C LYS A 247 3.67 11.94 7.29
N PHE A 248 2.85 10.90 7.24
CA PHE A 248 2.18 10.30 8.38
C PHE A 248 2.77 8.93 8.65
N THR A 249 3.78 8.89 9.50
CA THR A 249 4.43 7.63 9.91
C THR A 249 3.56 6.92 10.92
N LEU A 250 3.22 5.66 10.65
CA LEU A 250 2.46 4.84 11.58
C LEU A 250 3.30 4.53 12.83
N PRO A 251 2.70 4.47 14.04
CA PRO A 251 3.44 4.19 15.28
C PRO A 251 4.26 2.90 15.23
N GLU A 252 3.73 1.90 14.52
CA GLU A 252 4.39 0.62 14.22
C GLU A 252 4.03 0.22 12.78
N PRO A 253 4.90 -0.57 12.09
CA PRO A 253 4.54 -1.13 10.80
C PRO A 253 3.26 -1.96 10.89
N VAL A 254 2.32 -1.74 9.99
CA VAL A 254 0.99 -2.38 10.00
C VAL A 254 0.88 -3.42 8.90
N LEU A 255 0.42 -4.60 9.26
CA LEU A 255 0.11 -5.66 8.32
C LEU A 255 -1.29 -5.43 7.75
N CYS A 256 -1.37 -4.98 6.51
CA CYS A 256 -2.62 -4.84 5.78
C CYS A 256 -3.01 -6.19 5.16
N ILE A 257 -4.18 -6.71 5.56
CA ILE A 257 -4.77 -7.98 5.10
C ILE A 257 -6.00 -7.64 4.27
N GLY A 258 -6.00 -8.07 2.98
CA GLY A 258 -7.03 -7.80 2.00
C GLY A 258 -6.79 -6.59 1.11
N GLY A 259 -5.74 -5.81 1.38
CA GLY A 259 -5.21 -4.79 0.47
C GLY A 259 -6.13 -3.60 0.23
N ILE A 260 -6.96 -3.22 1.19
CA ILE A 260 -7.82 -2.02 1.14
C ILE A 260 -7.31 -1.00 2.15
N LEU A 261 -7.15 0.24 1.68
CA LEU A 261 -6.84 1.40 2.52
C LEU A 261 -7.95 2.43 2.38
N GLN A 262 -8.46 2.93 3.50
CA GLN A 262 -9.29 4.12 3.60
C GLN A 262 -8.50 5.23 4.26
N ILE A 263 -8.54 6.41 3.67
CA ILE A 263 -8.08 7.67 4.23
C ILE A 263 -9.32 8.46 4.62
N GLU A 264 -9.46 8.80 5.88
CA GLU A 264 -10.53 9.63 6.40
C GLU A 264 -10.01 11.03 6.72
N LEU A 265 -10.53 12.03 6.02
CA LEU A 265 -10.15 13.43 6.12
C LEU A 265 -11.15 14.14 7.03
N LEU A 266 -10.69 14.63 8.17
CA LEU A 266 -11.51 15.14 9.26
C LEU A 266 -11.39 16.66 9.39
N GLY A 267 -12.53 17.34 9.41
CA GLY A 267 -12.57 18.79 9.62
C GLY A 267 -12.07 19.59 8.42
N ARG A 268 -12.98 20.27 7.75
CA ARG A 268 -12.69 21.18 6.63
C ARG A 268 -12.18 22.50 7.19
N VAL A 269 -11.23 23.12 6.53
CA VAL A 269 -10.59 24.35 7.04
C VAL A 269 -10.92 25.55 6.16
N GLN A 270 -10.82 25.38 4.84
CA GLN A 270 -10.91 26.47 3.87
C GLN A 270 -12.29 26.53 3.23
N THR A 271 -12.84 27.76 3.13
CA THR A 271 -14.06 28.08 2.36
C THR A 271 -13.70 28.66 1.01
N GLN A 272 -14.48 28.35 0.00
CA GLN A 272 -14.44 29.03 -1.29
C GLN A 272 -15.19 30.35 -1.22
N GLU A 273 -14.63 31.43 -1.79
CA GLU A 273 -15.24 32.77 -1.70
C GLU A 273 -16.55 32.89 -2.50
N VAL A 274 -16.67 32.13 -3.61
CA VAL A 274 -17.80 32.23 -4.54
C VAL A 274 -19.12 31.74 -3.93
N ASP A 275 -19.06 30.62 -3.18
CA ASP A 275 -20.25 29.95 -2.65
C ASP A 275 -20.28 29.85 -1.11
N SER A 276 -19.20 30.24 -0.45
CA SER A 276 -19.02 30.19 1.00
C SER A 276 -19.12 28.76 1.59
N LEU A 277 -18.86 27.73 0.79
CA LEU A 277 -18.82 26.34 1.22
C LEU A 277 -17.38 25.89 1.54
N PHE A 278 -17.29 24.92 2.46
CA PHE A 278 -16.03 24.31 2.82
C PHE A 278 -15.69 23.14 1.88
N TYR A 279 -14.46 23.07 1.43
CA TYR A 279 -13.92 22.02 0.56
C TYR A 279 -12.68 21.35 1.16
N ILE A 280 -12.37 20.16 0.68
CA ILE A 280 -11.09 19.48 0.84
C ILE A 280 -10.60 19.06 -0.53
N CYS A 281 -9.38 19.42 -0.90
CA CYS A 281 -8.77 19.07 -2.18
C CYS A 281 -7.39 18.44 -1.93
N ILE A 282 -7.14 17.29 -2.56
CA ILE A 282 -5.89 16.53 -2.44
C ILE A 282 -5.28 16.36 -3.83
N SER A 283 -4.02 16.75 -3.96
CA SER A 283 -3.27 16.64 -5.22
C SER A 283 -2.53 15.32 -5.36
N TYR A 284 -2.07 14.72 -4.24
CA TYR A 284 -1.29 13.49 -4.31
C TYR A 284 -1.40 12.64 -3.05
N VAL A 285 -1.46 11.33 -3.26
CA VAL A 285 -1.44 10.33 -2.18
C VAL A 285 -0.41 9.24 -2.51
N GLN A 286 0.41 8.90 -1.52
CA GLN A 286 1.39 7.84 -1.61
C GLN A 286 1.35 6.97 -0.34
N VAL A 287 1.47 5.66 -0.50
CA VAL A 287 1.46 4.71 0.62
C VAL A 287 2.76 3.94 0.61
N MET A 288 3.60 4.19 1.61
CA MET A 288 4.92 3.59 1.71
C MET A 288 4.87 2.29 2.50
N GLY A 289 5.45 1.27 1.93
CA GLY A 289 5.48 -0.06 2.51
C GLY A 289 6.08 -1.07 1.54
N HIS A 290 5.73 -2.32 1.68
CA HIS A 290 6.14 -3.35 0.72
C HIS A 290 5.12 -4.48 0.64
N SER A 291 5.00 -5.06 -0.55
CA SER A 291 4.20 -6.25 -0.81
C SER A 291 4.90 -7.50 -0.28
N LEU A 292 4.15 -8.38 0.38
CA LEU A 292 4.65 -9.69 0.79
C LEU A 292 4.44 -10.76 -0.30
N SER A 293 3.67 -10.44 -1.34
CA SER A 293 3.49 -11.27 -2.52
C SER A 293 4.72 -11.14 -3.46
N PRO A 294 5.14 -12.18 -4.19
CA PRO A 294 4.51 -13.50 -4.27
C PRO A 294 4.96 -14.52 -3.19
N ALA A 295 5.91 -14.17 -2.33
CA ALA A 295 6.47 -15.10 -1.35
C ALA A 295 5.43 -15.59 -0.34
N LEU A 296 4.51 -14.70 0.04
CA LEU A 296 3.43 -14.96 0.96
C LEU A 296 2.12 -14.37 0.41
N CYS A 297 1.02 -15.07 0.62
CA CYS A 297 -0.33 -14.58 0.33
C CYS A 297 -1.31 -15.02 1.42
N VAL A 298 -2.48 -14.40 1.42
CA VAL A 298 -3.54 -14.68 2.40
C VAL A 298 -4.82 -15.09 1.69
N GLU A 299 -5.58 -15.97 2.34
CA GLU A 299 -6.95 -16.30 1.97
C GLU A 299 -7.85 -16.06 3.16
N ILE A 300 -8.78 -15.12 3.02
CA ILE A 300 -9.68 -14.72 4.09
C ILE A 300 -10.82 -15.73 4.14
N LEU A 301 -11.09 -16.27 5.34
CA LEU A 301 -12.15 -17.21 5.62
C LEU A 301 -13.37 -16.46 6.14
N GLU A 302 -14.41 -16.35 5.32
CA GLU A 302 -15.67 -15.73 5.72
C GLU A 302 -16.57 -16.72 6.47
N PRO A 303 -17.40 -16.24 7.40
CA PRO A 303 -17.59 -14.86 7.88
C PRO A 303 -16.69 -14.48 9.07
N SER A 304 -15.79 -15.36 9.53
CA SER A 304 -15.03 -15.21 10.78
C SER A 304 -13.99 -14.09 10.74
N GLY A 305 -13.58 -13.65 9.53
CA GLY A 305 -12.47 -12.71 9.36
C GLY A 305 -11.11 -13.29 9.77
N THR A 306 -11.04 -14.60 10.02
CA THR A 306 -9.79 -15.33 10.12
C THR A 306 -9.22 -15.59 8.73
N PHE A 307 -7.94 -15.88 8.62
CA PHE A 307 -7.32 -16.12 7.33
C PHE A 307 -6.30 -17.25 7.37
N VAL A 308 -6.07 -17.83 6.19
CA VAL A 308 -5.00 -18.81 5.95
C VAL A 308 -3.78 -18.04 5.45
N LEU A 309 -2.65 -18.23 6.09
CA LEU A 309 -1.38 -17.69 5.63
C LEU A 309 -0.70 -18.73 4.73
N LYS A 310 -0.47 -18.38 3.46
CA LYS A 310 0.09 -19.26 2.45
C LYS A 310 1.48 -18.81 2.06
N LYS A 311 2.43 -19.77 1.99
CA LYS A 311 3.79 -19.55 1.50
C LYS A 311 3.94 -20.20 0.12
N ASP A 312 4.42 -19.45 -0.85
CA ASP A 312 4.84 -20.02 -2.14
C ASP A 312 6.26 -20.61 -1.98
N MET A 313 6.38 -21.93 -2.21
CA MET A 313 7.65 -22.65 -2.13
C MET A 313 8.62 -22.30 -3.27
N GLN A 314 8.12 -21.69 -4.37
CA GLN A 314 8.91 -21.34 -5.55
C GLN A 314 9.11 -19.83 -5.74
N GLY A 315 8.56 -19.01 -4.87
CA GLY A 315 8.82 -17.57 -4.87
C GLY A 315 10.31 -17.31 -4.77
N LYS A 316 10.99 -17.23 -5.92
CA LYS A 316 12.35 -16.70 -5.97
C LYS A 316 12.24 -15.25 -5.52
N PHE A 317 12.83 -14.93 -4.39
CA PHE A 317 13.10 -13.56 -4.04
C PHE A 317 13.94 -12.97 -5.17
N HIS A 318 13.34 -12.20 -6.05
CA HIS A 318 14.08 -11.27 -6.85
C HIS A 318 14.59 -10.19 -5.87
N THR A 319 15.70 -10.47 -5.21
CA THR A 319 16.61 -9.40 -4.87
C THR A 319 17.03 -8.84 -6.22
N GLN A 320 16.42 -7.76 -6.64
CA GLN A 320 17.03 -6.95 -7.70
C GLN A 320 18.46 -6.68 -7.21
N PRO A 321 19.49 -7.07 -8.01
CA PRO A 321 20.83 -6.61 -7.69
C PRO A 321 20.72 -5.10 -7.62
N GLY A 322 21.20 -4.50 -6.52
CA GLY A 322 21.17 -3.07 -6.33
C GLY A 322 21.59 -2.39 -7.60
N LEU A 323 20.69 -1.64 -8.20
CA LEU A 323 21.08 -0.63 -9.19
C LEU A 323 22.11 0.23 -8.47
N PRO A 324 23.25 0.55 -9.12
CA PRO A 324 24.26 1.38 -8.50
C PRO A 324 23.60 2.68 -8.02
N GLU A 325 23.84 3.00 -6.75
CA GLU A 325 23.55 4.30 -6.17
C GLU A 325 24.37 5.35 -6.94
N ASN A 326 23.82 5.85 -8.03
CA ASN A 326 24.23 7.08 -8.68
C ASN A 326 23.44 7.28 -9.98
N GLU A 327 22.13 7.40 -9.82
CA GLU A 327 21.36 8.26 -10.72
C GLU A 327 20.25 8.87 -9.85
N ALA A 328 20.62 9.85 -9.03
CA ALA A 328 19.76 10.99 -8.84
C ALA A 328 19.51 11.50 -10.26
N ARG A 329 18.39 11.13 -10.87
CA ARG A 329 17.94 11.75 -12.11
C ARG A 329 17.78 13.21 -11.79
N GLU A 330 18.81 14.00 -12.10
CA GLU A 330 18.66 15.42 -12.31
C GLU A 330 17.50 15.57 -13.27
N ILE A 331 16.39 16.12 -12.80
CA ILE A 331 15.24 16.49 -13.64
C ILE A 331 15.84 17.37 -14.72
N PRO A 332 15.75 17.03 -16.03
CA PRO A 332 16.32 17.84 -17.06
C PRO A 332 15.79 19.27 -16.89
N ASN A 333 16.70 20.23 -16.85
CA ASN A 333 16.40 21.68 -16.67
C ASN A 333 15.32 22.17 -17.66
N ASP A 334 15.14 21.45 -18.76
CA ASP A 334 14.11 21.65 -19.77
C ASP A 334 12.67 21.36 -19.28
N GLN A 335 12.47 20.39 -18.38
CA GLN A 335 11.16 20.11 -17.78
C GLN A 335 10.71 21.21 -16.82
N TRP A 336 11.65 21.75 -16.02
CA TRP A 336 11.36 22.89 -15.13
C TRP A 336 11.02 24.15 -15.93
N GLN A 337 11.73 24.42 -17.02
CA GLN A 337 11.45 25.57 -17.87
C GLN A 337 10.13 25.44 -18.64
N ARG A 338 9.72 24.23 -19.03
CA ARG A 338 8.38 23.96 -19.59
C ARG A 338 7.29 24.22 -18.56
N ARG A 339 7.49 23.75 -17.32
CA ARG A 339 6.53 23.95 -16.21
C ARG A 339 6.35 25.43 -15.87
N ILE A 340 7.44 26.19 -15.81
CA ILE A 340 7.37 27.65 -15.57
C ILE A 340 6.68 28.37 -16.73
N ARG A 341 6.96 28.04 -17.97
CA ARG A 341 6.30 28.62 -19.16
C ARG A 341 4.80 28.33 -19.17
N TYR A 342 4.44 27.12 -18.78
CA TYR A 342 3.05 26.70 -18.71
C TYR A 342 2.26 27.42 -17.62
N LEU A 343 2.85 27.57 -16.42
CA LEU A 343 2.27 28.34 -15.33
C LEU A 343 2.14 29.83 -15.72
N GLN A 344 3.12 30.39 -16.40
CA GLN A 344 3.07 31.76 -16.90
C GLN A 344 1.95 31.92 -17.94
N TYR A 345 1.79 30.99 -18.86
CA TYR A 345 0.71 30.99 -19.86
C TYR A 345 -0.68 30.97 -19.20
N PHE A 346 -0.89 30.14 -18.17
CA PHE A 346 -2.15 30.12 -17.41
C PHE A 346 -2.41 31.41 -16.65
N VAL A 347 -1.39 31.97 -16.02
CA VAL A 347 -1.48 33.26 -15.33
C VAL A 347 -1.83 34.36 -16.32
N ASP A 348 -1.29 34.35 -17.53
CA ASP A 348 -1.56 35.32 -18.58
C ASP A 348 -2.99 35.17 -19.15
N ILE A 349 -3.51 33.95 -19.29
CA ILE A 349 -4.93 33.69 -19.62
C ILE A 349 -5.86 34.28 -18.56
N LEU A 350 -5.58 33.98 -17.28
CA LEU A 350 -6.41 34.44 -16.16
C LEU A 350 -6.34 35.96 -15.94
N ARG A 351 -5.26 36.61 -16.36
CA ARG A 351 -5.11 38.08 -16.35
C ARG A 351 -5.67 38.75 -17.56
N GLY A 352 -6.26 38.01 -18.52
CA GLY A 352 -6.79 38.54 -19.74
C GLY A 352 -5.74 39.07 -20.74
N ASN A 353 -4.47 38.71 -20.55
CA ASN A 353 -3.32 39.14 -21.35
C ASN A 353 -2.88 38.12 -22.42
N ALA A 354 -3.57 36.98 -22.53
CA ALA A 354 -3.22 35.97 -23.52
C ALA A 354 -3.75 36.35 -24.91
N ASN A 355 -2.86 36.72 -25.83
CA ASN A 355 -3.10 36.57 -27.25
C ASN A 355 -3.17 35.09 -27.55
N VAL A 356 -4.29 34.60 -28.05
CA VAL A 356 -4.44 33.21 -28.49
C VAL A 356 -3.46 32.98 -29.64
N VAL A 357 -2.33 32.35 -29.31
CA VAL A 357 -1.47 31.81 -30.34
C VAL A 357 -2.07 30.45 -30.69
N GLU A 358 -2.62 30.34 -31.88
CA GLU A 358 -3.03 29.07 -32.49
C GLU A 358 -1.80 28.12 -32.43
N ILE A 359 -1.93 27.04 -31.67
CA ILE A 359 -0.97 25.96 -31.69
C ILE A 359 -1.28 25.17 -32.96
N GLU A 360 -0.43 25.28 -33.99
CA GLU A 360 -0.49 24.38 -35.14
C GLU A 360 -0.34 22.93 -34.64
N GLU A 361 -1.42 22.17 -34.80
CA GLU A 361 -1.41 20.72 -34.65
C GLU A 361 -0.45 20.14 -35.70
N TYR A 362 0.68 19.62 -35.26
CA TYR A 362 1.47 18.73 -36.11
C TYR A 362 0.72 17.39 -36.17
N GLU A 363 -0.13 17.26 -37.19
CA GLU A 363 -0.57 15.94 -37.66
C GLU A 363 0.66 15.19 -38.15
N SER A 364 1.03 14.14 -37.41
CA SER A 364 1.95 13.13 -37.93
C SER A 364 1.19 12.34 -38.97
N GLY A 365 1.41 12.66 -40.23
CA GLY A 365 0.91 11.88 -41.37
C GLY A 365 1.58 10.52 -41.34
N GLU A 366 0.84 9.49 -40.99
CA GLU A 366 1.18 8.11 -41.38
C GLU A 366 0.81 7.97 -42.86
N GLU A 367 1.82 7.95 -43.73
CA GLU A 367 1.66 7.53 -45.12
C GLU A 367 1.37 6.02 -45.14
N GLU A 368 0.11 5.64 -45.37
CA GLU A 368 -0.26 4.28 -45.74
C GLU A 368 0.18 4.04 -47.20
N ASP A 369 1.27 3.30 -47.36
CA ASP A 369 1.66 2.72 -48.65
C ASP A 369 0.63 1.65 -49.06
N GLU A 370 -0.36 2.04 -49.88
CA GLU A 370 -1.21 1.11 -50.61
C GLU A 370 -0.36 0.44 -51.76
N ALA A 371 0.07 -0.77 -51.49
CA ALA A 371 0.64 -1.64 -52.54
C ALA A 371 -0.50 -2.24 -53.36
N GLU A 372 -0.74 -1.72 -54.56
CA GLU A 372 -1.56 -2.32 -55.60
C GLU A 372 -0.94 -3.67 -56.06
N GLU A 373 -1.55 -4.78 -55.69
CA GLU A 373 -1.27 -6.07 -56.32
C GLU A 373 -2.04 -6.22 -57.63
N GLU A 374 -1.35 -6.04 -58.78
CA GLU A 374 -1.81 -6.41 -60.10
C GLU A 374 -1.73 -7.95 -60.29
N TYR A 375 -2.91 -8.58 -60.50
CA TYR A 375 -2.95 -9.97 -60.99
C TYR A 375 -3.02 -9.99 -62.52
N PRO A 376 -2.14 -10.72 -63.21
CA PRO A 376 -2.30 -11.01 -64.66
C PRO A 376 -3.19 -12.21 -64.87
N LEU A 377 -3.90 -12.16 -66.01
CA LEU A 377 -4.80 -13.16 -66.62
C LEU A 377 -4.23 -14.58 -66.73
#